data_6d808aa5475f2ad4b7c8cd8c3aff4c34
#
_entry.id   6d808aa5475f2ad4b7c8cd8c3aff4c34
#
_cell.length_a   1.000
_cell.length_b   1.000
_cell.length_c   1.000
_cell.angle_alpha   90.00
_cell.angle_beta   90.00
_cell.angle_gamma   90.00
#
_symmetry.space_group_name_H-M   'P 1'
#
loop_
_entity.id
_entity.type
_entity.pdbx_description
1 polymer ?
#
loop_
_entity_poly.entity_id
_entity_poly.type
_entity_poly.pdbx_seq_one_letter_code
_entity_poly.pdbx_strand_id
1 'polypeptide(L)'
;MASEIAVQRYRAWYAMLLRLYPRPFRERFGEGIAQTFHDLCLQRRNANRGLFGFVLWIFFETSKGVIMENTTHMTQLSKTMLRSALVALGLLMVPLVASRVVEGWNWPPGAFVFTYVLFFGTAMAYALIARKMGSWAYKGGVGVALVAGFALGWSNMVHVADSENPANLVYFSVLAVGVVGAWLARLEARGLARTLFAMAALLALIAVLLPTGAPPYLNRNMTIGHGVFVALFIASGLMFRHASLAGLK
;
A
#
# COMPACT_ATOMS: atom_id res chain seq x y z
N MET A 1 -4.90 -45.08 -21.29
CA MET A 1 -4.24 -44.03 -22.08
C MET A 1 -4.62 -42.60 -21.65
N ALA A 2 -5.87 -42.13 -21.74
CA ALA A 2 -6.21 -40.75 -21.39
C ALA A 2 -5.88 -40.34 -19.93
N SER A 3 -6.10 -41.20 -18.96
CA SER A 3 -5.82 -40.97 -17.53
C SER A 3 -4.32 -40.95 -17.20
N GLU A 4 -3.49 -41.61 -17.97
CA GLU A 4 -2.04 -41.65 -17.80
C GLU A 4 -1.40 -40.36 -18.32
N ILE A 5 -1.87 -39.87 -19.45
CA ILE A 5 -1.49 -38.56 -20.02
C ILE A 5 -1.87 -37.44 -19.03
N ALA A 6 -3.03 -37.52 -18.38
CA ALA A 6 -3.45 -36.53 -17.38
C ALA A 6 -2.51 -36.50 -16.16
N VAL A 7 -2.11 -37.65 -15.63
CA VAL A 7 -1.17 -37.72 -14.50
C VAL A 7 0.19 -37.14 -14.86
N GLN A 8 0.70 -37.42 -16.05
CA GLN A 8 1.96 -36.86 -16.53
C GLN A 8 1.89 -35.33 -16.68
N ARG A 9 0.78 -34.78 -17.21
CA ARG A 9 0.56 -33.33 -17.29
C ARG A 9 0.51 -32.68 -15.92
N TYR A 10 -0.21 -33.26 -14.96
CA TYR A 10 -0.26 -32.74 -13.59
C TYR A 10 1.11 -32.80 -12.92
N ARG A 11 1.91 -33.84 -13.13
CA ARG A 11 3.28 -33.93 -12.66
C ARG A 11 4.16 -32.82 -13.23
N ALA A 12 4.05 -32.52 -14.51
CA ALA A 12 4.81 -31.46 -15.16
C ALA A 12 4.44 -30.07 -14.58
N TRP A 13 3.14 -29.80 -14.38
CA TRP A 13 2.69 -28.56 -13.77
C TRP A 13 3.12 -28.45 -12.30
N TYR A 14 3.07 -29.53 -11.55
CA TYR A 14 3.53 -29.58 -10.18
C TYR A 14 5.04 -29.32 -10.06
N ALA A 15 5.83 -29.88 -10.97
CA ALA A 15 7.25 -29.60 -11.05
C ALA A 15 7.55 -28.11 -11.35
N MET A 16 6.71 -27.44 -12.15
CA MET A 16 6.82 -25.97 -12.34
C MET A 16 6.52 -25.23 -11.04
N LEU A 17 5.49 -25.61 -10.29
CA LEU A 17 5.16 -25.02 -9.00
C LEU A 17 6.30 -25.18 -8.00
N LEU A 18 6.94 -26.35 -7.95
CA LEU A 18 8.08 -26.61 -7.07
C LEU A 18 9.31 -25.75 -7.41
N ARG A 19 9.44 -25.24 -8.64
CA ARG A 19 10.52 -24.31 -9.00
C ARG A 19 10.42 -22.96 -8.27
N LEU A 20 9.23 -22.64 -7.73
CA LEU A 20 9.03 -21.40 -6.97
C LEU A 20 9.57 -21.49 -5.53
N TYR A 21 9.93 -22.69 -5.03
CA TYR A 21 10.64 -22.81 -3.77
C TYR A 21 12.08 -22.28 -3.84
N PRO A 22 12.63 -21.77 -2.71
CA PRO A 22 14.04 -21.40 -2.63
C PRO A 22 14.96 -22.56 -3.02
N ARG A 23 16.09 -22.26 -3.66
CA ARG A 23 17.06 -23.29 -4.11
C ARG A 23 17.42 -24.32 -3.04
N PRO A 24 17.80 -23.92 -1.79
CA PRO A 24 18.18 -24.89 -0.76
C PRO A 24 17.07 -25.89 -0.40
N PHE A 25 15.83 -25.40 -0.33
CA PHE A 25 14.67 -26.24 -0.06
C PHE A 25 14.40 -27.22 -1.21
N ARG A 26 14.45 -26.72 -2.45
CA ARG A 26 14.20 -27.51 -3.65
C ARG A 26 15.24 -28.62 -3.84
N GLU A 27 16.52 -28.31 -3.62
CA GLU A 27 17.61 -29.27 -3.74
C GLU A 27 17.50 -30.40 -2.70
N ARG A 28 17.00 -30.09 -1.50
CA ARG A 28 16.84 -31.05 -0.42
C ARG A 28 15.57 -31.88 -0.49
N PHE A 29 14.46 -31.29 -0.90
CA PHE A 29 13.12 -31.90 -0.78
C PHE A 29 12.37 -32.01 -2.10
N GLY A 30 12.77 -31.28 -3.15
CA GLY A 30 11.98 -31.12 -4.37
C GLY A 30 11.68 -32.44 -5.10
N GLU A 31 12.66 -33.34 -5.18
CA GLU A 31 12.51 -34.62 -5.86
C GLU A 31 11.55 -35.54 -5.07
N GLY A 32 11.72 -35.65 -3.74
CA GLY A 32 10.84 -36.43 -2.88
C GLY A 32 9.39 -35.96 -2.91
N ILE A 33 9.18 -34.63 -2.88
CA ILE A 33 7.83 -34.06 -2.97
C ILE A 33 7.19 -34.35 -4.33
N ALA A 34 7.94 -34.21 -5.43
CA ALA A 34 7.45 -34.51 -6.76
C ALA A 34 7.10 -35.98 -6.95
N GLN A 35 7.89 -36.89 -6.36
CA GLN A 35 7.62 -38.32 -6.37
C GLN A 35 6.38 -38.66 -5.54
N THR A 36 6.27 -38.14 -4.32
CA THR A 36 5.10 -38.31 -3.47
C THR A 36 3.81 -37.87 -4.16
N PHE A 37 3.85 -36.70 -4.83
CA PHE A 37 2.70 -36.21 -5.60
C PHE A 37 2.32 -37.20 -6.72
N HIS A 38 3.30 -37.70 -7.45
CA HIS A 38 3.07 -38.70 -8.51
C HIS A 38 2.41 -39.95 -7.97
N ASP A 39 2.93 -40.50 -6.89
CA ASP A 39 2.44 -41.76 -6.25
C ASP A 39 1.00 -41.56 -5.74
N LEU A 40 0.69 -40.45 -5.12
CA LEU A 40 -0.65 -40.10 -4.67
C LEU A 40 -1.64 -39.95 -5.84
N CYS A 41 -1.21 -39.41 -6.98
CA CYS A 41 -2.03 -39.34 -8.19
C CYS A 41 -2.31 -40.75 -8.75
N LEU A 42 -1.31 -41.64 -8.77
CA LEU A 42 -1.48 -43.02 -9.20
C LEU A 42 -2.42 -43.81 -8.28
N GLN A 43 -2.25 -43.66 -6.95
CA GLN A 43 -3.09 -44.32 -5.96
C GLN A 43 -4.56 -43.87 -6.11
N ARG A 44 -4.81 -42.59 -6.28
CA ARG A 44 -6.17 -42.04 -6.49
C ARG A 44 -6.79 -42.51 -7.80
N ARG A 45 -5.99 -42.57 -8.86
CA ARG A 45 -6.41 -43.15 -10.15
C ARG A 45 -6.86 -44.59 -10.02
N ASN A 46 -6.04 -45.40 -9.35
CA ASN A 46 -6.32 -46.83 -9.16
C ASN A 46 -7.55 -47.07 -8.28
N ALA A 47 -7.84 -46.16 -7.35
CA ALA A 47 -9.04 -46.19 -6.51
C ALA A 47 -10.29 -45.57 -7.22
N ASN A 48 -10.21 -45.24 -8.49
CA ASN A 48 -11.29 -44.64 -9.31
C ASN A 48 -11.90 -43.37 -8.69
N ARG A 49 -11.09 -42.59 -7.94
CA ARG A 49 -11.50 -41.32 -7.30
C ARG A 49 -11.12 -40.11 -8.16
N GLY A 50 -11.93 -39.08 -8.12
CA GLY A 50 -11.71 -37.83 -8.90
C GLY A 50 -10.32 -37.23 -8.65
N LEU A 51 -9.54 -37.06 -9.73
CA LEU A 51 -8.18 -36.54 -9.70
C LEU A 51 -8.16 -34.98 -9.64
N PHE A 52 -9.07 -34.32 -10.32
CA PHE A 52 -9.03 -32.88 -10.52
C PHE A 52 -9.12 -32.08 -9.20
N GLY A 53 -10.12 -32.36 -8.37
CA GLY A 53 -10.27 -31.68 -7.08
C GLY A 53 -9.11 -31.94 -6.12
N PHE A 54 -8.54 -33.16 -6.16
CA PHE A 54 -7.37 -33.51 -5.38
C PHE A 54 -6.11 -32.75 -5.83
N VAL A 55 -5.89 -32.66 -7.13
CA VAL A 55 -4.77 -31.91 -7.69
C VAL A 55 -4.89 -30.43 -7.34
N LEU A 56 -6.07 -29.83 -7.50
CA LEU A 56 -6.32 -28.44 -7.09
C LEU A 56 -6.02 -28.20 -5.62
N TRP A 57 -6.46 -29.12 -4.75
CA TRP A 57 -6.20 -28.99 -3.31
C TRP A 57 -4.71 -29.08 -3.00
N ILE A 58 -3.97 -30.03 -3.59
CA ILE A 58 -2.51 -30.13 -3.38
C ILE A 58 -1.79 -28.88 -3.92
N PHE A 59 -2.19 -28.38 -5.09
CA PHE A 59 -1.61 -27.15 -5.65
C PHE A 59 -1.81 -25.97 -4.70
N PHE A 60 -3.00 -25.83 -4.12
CA PHE A 60 -3.29 -24.77 -3.16
C PHE A 60 -2.44 -24.90 -1.89
N GLU A 61 -2.34 -26.10 -1.31
CA GLU A 61 -1.49 -26.35 -0.13
C GLU A 61 0.00 -26.14 -0.42
N THR A 62 0.48 -26.61 -1.56
CA THR A 62 1.87 -26.40 -1.97
C THR A 62 2.16 -24.92 -2.20
N SER A 63 1.22 -24.18 -2.79
CA SER A 63 1.36 -22.71 -2.98
C SER A 63 1.50 -21.96 -1.65
N LYS A 64 0.73 -22.35 -0.61
CA LYS A 64 0.92 -21.81 0.75
C LYS A 64 2.33 -22.11 1.27
N GLY A 65 2.80 -23.35 1.09
CA GLY A 65 4.16 -23.76 1.49
C GLY A 65 5.23 -22.93 0.76
N VAL A 66 5.09 -22.71 -0.54
CA VAL A 66 5.99 -21.86 -1.34
C VAL A 66 6.03 -20.43 -0.77
N ILE A 67 4.87 -19.84 -0.50
CA ILE A 67 4.79 -18.48 0.05
C ILE A 67 5.46 -18.43 1.43
N MET A 68 5.15 -19.38 2.30
CA MET A 68 5.68 -19.42 3.65
C MET A 68 7.20 -19.58 3.66
N GLU A 69 7.76 -20.50 2.86
CA GLU A 69 9.19 -20.75 2.78
C GLU A 69 9.95 -19.57 2.17
N ASN A 70 9.42 -18.96 1.10
CA ASN A 70 10.02 -17.75 0.53
C ASN A 70 10.00 -16.58 1.51
N THR A 71 8.93 -16.42 2.32
CA THR A 71 8.83 -15.32 3.28
C THR A 71 9.73 -15.49 4.50
N THR A 72 10.08 -16.73 4.91
CA THR A 72 11.03 -16.99 6.00
C THR A 72 12.43 -16.48 5.67
N HIS A 73 12.87 -16.61 4.44
CA HIS A 73 14.18 -16.17 3.98
C HIS A 73 14.25 -14.70 3.56
N MET A 74 13.11 -13.99 3.54
CA MET A 74 13.10 -12.56 3.20
C MET A 74 13.64 -11.71 4.35
N THR A 75 14.44 -10.70 3.99
CA THR A 75 14.85 -9.65 4.93
C THR A 75 13.64 -8.86 5.44
N GLN A 76 13.77 -8.17 6.57
CA GLN A 76 12.69 -7.32 7.10
C GLN A 76 12.28 -6.23 6.10
N LEU A 77 13.24 -5.71 5.32
CA LEU A 77 12.95 -4.74 4.28
C LEU A 77 12.10 -5.34 3.16
N SER A 78 12.50 -6.52 2.64
CA SER A 78 11.74 -7.22 1.59
C SER A 78 10.32 -7.56 2.03
N LYS A 79 10.13 -7.99 3.28
CA LYS A 79 8.78 -8.22 3.86
C LYS A 79 7.95 -6.94 3.88
N THR A 80 8.58 -5.81 4.22
CA THR A 80 7.90 -4.51 4.21
C THR A 80 7.52 -4.08 2.81
N MET A 81 8.44 -4.20 1.85
CA MET A 81 8.17 -3.89 0.44
C MET A 81 7.01 -4.74 -0.10
N LEU A 82 7.02 -6.04 0.16
CA LEU A 82 5.93 -6.93 -0.27
C LEU A 82 4.59 -6.53 0.34
N ARG A 83 4.55 -6.26 1.65
CA ARG A 83 3.31 -5.82 2.33
C ARG A 83 2.80 -4.49 1.78
N SER A 84 3.68 -3.52 1.58
CA SER A 84 3.32 -2.23 1.00
C SER A 84 2.82 -2.36 -0.44
N ALA A 85 3.42 -3.25 -1.24
CA ALA A 85 2.98 -3.54 -2.60
C ALA A 85 1.58 -4.18 -2.64
N LEU A 86 1.31 -5.12 -1.73
CA LEU A 86 -0.01 -5.76 -1.61
C LEU A 86 -1.09 -4.76 -1.15
N VAL A 87 -0.78 -3.89 -0.19
CA VAL A 87 -1.69 -2.83 0.26
C VAL A 87 -1.99 -1.87 -0.89
N ALA A 88 -0.94 -1.43 -1.62
CA ALA A 88 -1.10 -0.55 -2.77
C ALA A 88 -1.96 -1.18 -3.87
N LEU A 89 -1.75 -2.47 -4.14
CA LEU A 89 -2.55 -3.23 -5.11
C LEU A 89 -4.01 -3.33 -4.68
N GLY A 90 -4.27 -3.62 -3.40
CA GLY A 90 -5.62 -3.66 -2.83
C GLY A 90 -6.33 -2.30 -2.95
N LEU A 91 -5.65 -1.20 -2.63
CA LEU A 91 -6.21 0.15 -2.79
C LEU A 91 -6.45 0.51 -4.26
N LEU A 92 -5.58 0.05 -5.18
CA LEU A 92 -5.75 0.27 -6.62
C LEU A 92 -6.98 -0.43 -7.20
N MET A 93 -7.46 -1.49 -6.55
CA MET A 93 -8.71 -2.16 -6.97
C MET A 93 -9.91 -1.21 -6.92
N VAL A 94 -9.92 -0.20 -6.03
CA VAL A 94 -11.02 0.77 -5.93
C VAL A 94 -11.17 1.59 -7.22
N PRO A 95 -10.16 2.34 -7.71
CA PRO A 95 -10.28 3.06 -8.97
C PRO A 95 -10.41 2.12 -10.18
N LEU A 96 -9.83 0.89 -10.11
CA LEU A 96 -9.97 -0.10 -11.17
C LEU A 96 -11.42 -0.58 -11.31
N VAL A 97 -12.10 -0.88 -10.21
CA VAL A 97 -13.53 -1.24 -10.22
C VAL A 97 -14.36 -0.03 -10.61
N ALA A 98 -14.07 1.16 -10.07
CA ALA A 98 -14.77 2.39 -10.40
C ALA A 98 -14.73 2.67 -11.92
N SER A 99 -13.58 2.45 -12.57
CA SER A 99 -13.43 2.62 -14.01
C SER A 99 -14.28 1.66 -14.88
N ARG A 100 -14.85 0.62 -14.27
CA ARG A 100 -15.74 -0.33 -14.94
C ARG A 100 -17.23 -0.07 -14.71
N VAL A 101 -17.57 0.61 -13.60
CA VAL A 101 -18.97 0.81 -13.18
C VAL A 101 -19.43 2.26 -13.24
N VAL A 102 -18.51 3.22 -13.29
CA VAL A 102 -18.82 4.64 -13.36
C VAL A 102 -18.70 5.12 -14.80
N GLU A 103 -19.81 5.56 -15.39
CA GLU A 103 -19.84 6.12 -16.73
C GLU A 103 -18.98 7.39 -16.80
N GLY A 104 -18.22 7.54 -17.88
CA GLY A 104 -17.31 8.67 -18.07
C GLY A 104 -15.96 8.56 -17.37
N TRP A 105 -15.69 7.48 -16.62
CA TRP A 105 -14.39 7.25 -16.00
C TRP A 105 -13.36 6.72 -17.00
N ASN A 106 -12.59 7.62 -17.62
CA ASN A 106 -11.61 7.30 -18.66
C ASN A 106 -10.17 7.53 -18.17
N TRP A 107 -9.70 6.68 -17.27
CA TRP A 107 -8.29 6.73 -16.87
C TRP A 107 -7.40 6.00 -17.87
N PRO A 108 -6.35 6.64 -18.42
CA PRO A 108 -5.36 5.95 -19.22
C PRO A 108 -4.55 4.97 -18.36
N PRO A 109 -3.97 3.90 -18.95
CA PRO A 109 -3.16 2.93 -18.20
C PRO A 109 -2.05 3.54 -17.35
N GLY A 110 -1.44 4.63 -17.83
CA GLY A 110 -0.42 5.37 -17.09
C GLY A 110 -0.91 5.96 -15.76
N ALA A 111 -2.20 6.37 -15.68
CA ALA A 111 -2.78 6.87 -14.44
C ALA A 111 -2.88 5.79 -13.36
N PHE A 112 -3.18 4.55 -13.73
CA PHE A 112 -3.19 3.41 -12.80
C PHE A 112 -1.78 3.09 -12.28
N VAL A 113 -0.77 3.11 -13.16
CA VAL A 113 0.64 2.90 -12.76
C VAL A 113 1.09 3.99 -11.80
N PHE A 114 0.79 5.25 -12.12
CA PHE A 114 1.12 6.40 -11.29
C PHE A 114 0.45 6.30 -9.91
N THR A 115 -0.85 6.00 -9.88
CA THR A 115 -1.62 5.81 -8.64
C THR A 115 -1.05 4.67 -7.80
N TYR A 116 -0.68 3.55 -8.42
CA TYR A 116 -0.02 2.45 -7.73
C TYR A 116 1.29 2.89 -7.06
N VAL A 117 2.14 3.63 -7.77
CA VAL A 117 3.41 4.15 -7.23
C VAL A 117 3.17 5.06 -6.04
N LEU A 118 2.15 5.92 -6.09
CA LEU A 118 1.78 6.80 -4.98
C LEU A 118 1.27 6.02 -3.77
N PHE A 119 0.39 5.04 -3.96
CA PHE A 119 -0.08 4.18 -2.87
C PHE A 119 1.05 3.37 -2.27
N PHE A 120 1.90 2.77 -3.10
CA PHE A 120 3.06 2.02 -2.65
C PHE A 120 4.03 2.89 -1.85
N GLY A 121 4.37 4.07 -2.36
CA GLY A 121 5.24 5.03 -1.70
C GLY A 121 4.70 5.48 -0.34
N THR A 122 3.39 5.77 -0.26
CA THR A 122 2.73 6.16 0.99
C THR A 122 2.72 5.01 2.01
N ALA A 123 2.36 3.79 1.59
CA ALA A 123 2.37 2.61 2.45
C ALA A 123 3.79 2.26 2.93
N MET A 124 4.79 2.39 2.05
CA MET A 124 6.19 2.17 2.39
C MET A 124 6.71 3.22 3.37
N ALA A 125 6.40 4.51 3.13
CA ALA A 125 6.74 5.60 4.04
C ALA A 125 6.15 5.36 5.42
N TYR A 126 4.85 5.01 5.50
CA TYR A 126 4.22 4.63 6.76
C TYR A 126 4.97 3.50 7.46
N ALA A 127 5.22 2.40 6.75
CA ALA A 127 5.86 1.23 7.33
C ALA A 127 7.29 1.50 7.83
N LEU A 128 8.04 2.37 7.16
CA LEU A 128 9.39 2.74 7.57
C LEU A 128 9.40 3.73 8.74
N ILE A 129 8.56 4.76 8.68
CA ILE A 129 8.52 5.82 9.69
C ILE A 129 7.89 5.30 10.99
N ALA A 130 6.77 4.57 10.90
CA ALA A 130 6.05 4.05 12.07
C ALA A 130 6.85 3.04 12.92
N ARG A 131 7.96 2.50 12.36
CA ARG A 131 8.87 1.62 13.11
C ARG A 131 9.75 2.36 14.12
N LYS A 132 9.93 3.66 13.95
CA LYS A 132 10.89 4.43 14.76
C LYS A 132 10.51 4.48 16.24
N MET A 133 9.21 4.44 16.53
CA MET A 133 8.70 4.40 17.91
C MET A 133 7.59 3.37 18.08
N GLY A 134 7.56 2.71 19.27
CA GLY A 134 6.54 1.72 19.61
C GLY A 134 5.17 2.31 19.94
N SER A 135 5.11 3.60 20.29
CA SER A 135 3.90 4.31 20.72
C SER A 135 2.80 4.30 19.66
N TRP A 136 1.56 3.97 20.09
CA TRP A 136 0.39 4.03 19.21
C TRP A 136 0.12 5.45 18.71
N ALA A 137 0.37 6.46 19.54
CA ALA A 137 0.19 7.86 19.17
C ALA A 137 1.17 8.29 18.08
N TYR A 138 2.42 7.81 18.10
CA TYR A 138 3.37 8.04 17.02
C TYR A 138 2.91 7.39 15.72
N LYS A 139 2.53 6.13 15.76
CA LYS A 139 2.06 5.38 14.57
C LYS A 139 0.79 6.00 13.98
N GLY A 140 -0.15 6.36 14.83
CA GLY A 140 -1.37 7.06 14.42
C GLY A 140 -1.09 8.43 13.82
N GLY A 141 -0.18 9.21 14.45
CA GLY A 141 0.28 10.49 13.91
C GLY A 141 0.88 10.36 12.52
N VAL A 142 1.76 9.37 12.31
CA VAL A 142 2.32 9.08 10.97
C VAL A 142 1.20 8.75 9.98
N GLY A 143 0.25 7.90 10.36
CA GLY A 143 -0.86 7.52 9.51
C GLY A 143 -1.70 8.71 9.07
N VAL A 144 -2.14 9.53 10.03
CA VAL A 144 -2.95 10.74 9.76
C VAL A 144 -2.18 11.74 8.89
N ALA A 145 -0.89 11.98 9.19
CA ALA A 145 -0.05 12.90 8.39
C ALA A 145 0.07 12.45 6.94
N LEU A 146 0.36 11.16 6.72
CA LEU A 146 0.55 10.61 5.37
C LEU A 146 -0.77 10.59 4.58
N VAL A 147 -1.88 10.23 5.21
CA VAL A 147 -3.20 10.25 4.57
C VAL A 147 -3.60 11.68 4.21
N ALA A 148 -3.43 12.64 5.13
CA ALA A 148 -3.73 14.04 4.87
C ALA A 148 -2.82 14.61 3.77
N GLY A 149 -1.52 14.37 3.83
CA GLY A 149 -0.56 14.81 2.81
C GLY A 149 -0.85 14.19 1.44
N PHE A 150 -1.14 12.88 1.41
CA PHE A 150 -1.54 12.20 0.18
C PHE A 150 -2.82 12.80 -0.41
N ALA A 151 -3.87 12.97 0.42
CA ALA A 151 -5.14 13.50 -0.03
C ALA A 151 -5.03 14.96 -0.51
N LEU A 152 -4.21 15.78 0.17
CA LEU A 152 -3.93 17.16 -0.25
C LEU A 152 -3.21 17.19 -1.61
N GLY A 153 -2.18 16.38 -1.80
CA GLY A 153 -1.48 16.26 -3.08
C GLY A 153 -2.39 15.73 -4.18
N TRP A 154 -3.12 14.66 -3.88
CA TRP A 154 -4.04 14.02 -4.82
C TRP A 154 -5.15 14.98 -5.29
N SER A 155 -5.81 15.70 -4.38
CA SER A 155 -6.88 16.63 -4.71
C SER A 155 -6.41 17.74 -5.65
N ASN A 156 -5.15 18.16 -5.54
CA ASN A 156 -4.57 19.18 -6.43
C ASN A 156 -4.11 18.61 -7.79
N MET A 157 -3.92 17.29 -7.90
CA MET A 157 -3.52 16.63 -9.14
C MET A 157 -4.69 16.17 -9.99
N VAL A 158 -5.81 15.78 -9.35
CA VAL A 158 -6.97 15.13 -10.01
C VAL A 158 -8.09 16.12 -10.35
N HIS A 159 -7.79 17.41 -10.39
CA HIS A 159 -8.72 18.42 -10.92
C HIS A 159 -10.05 18.57 -10.17
N VAL A 160 -10.02 18.47 -8.85
CA VAL A 160 -11.24 18.62 -8.04
C VAL A 160 -11.80 20.06 -8.07
N ALA A 161 -10.97 21.06 -8.43
CA ALA A 161 -11.40 22.43 -8.65
C ALA A 161 -10.36 23.12 -9.55
N ASP A 162 -10.80 23.68 -10.68
CA ASP A 162 -10.05 24.54 -11.60
C ASP A 162 -8.53 24.29 -11.63
N SER A 163 -8.15 23.16 -12.19
CA SER A 163 -6.80 22.60 -12.14
C SER A 163 -5.77 23.33 -12.99
N GLU A 164 -6.22 24.13 -13.92
CA GLU A 164 -5.34 24.93 -14.79
C GLU A 164 -4.84 26.20 -14.10
N ASN A 165 -5.31 26.48 -12.88
CA ASN A 165 -4.87 27.62 -12.12
C ASN A 165 -3.49 27.36 -11.49
N PRO A 166 -2.42 28.10 -11.91
CA PRO A 166 -1.07 27.94 -11.34
C PRO A 166 -1.03 28.15 -9.81
N ALA A 167 -2.02 28.85 -9.24
CA ALA A 167 -2.13 29.05 -7.80
C ALA A 167 -2.27 27.74 -7.03
N ASN A 168 -2.75 26.66 -7.68
CA ASN A 168 -2.83 25.34 -7.05
C ASN A 168 -1.45 24.75 -6.71
N LEU A 169 -0.39 25.18 -7.39
CA LEU A 169 0.98 24.76 -7.08
C LEU A 169 1.44 25.18 -5.68
N VAL A 170 0.81 26.21 -5.10
CA VAL A 170 1.14 26.67 -3.74
C VAL A 170 0.89 25.59 -2.69
N TYR A 171 -0.08 24.69 -2.91
CA TYR A 171 -0.36 23.58 -1.97
C TYR A 171 0.79 22.56 -1.89
N PHE A 172 1.59 22.43 -2.94
CA PHE A 172 2.79 21.59 -2.89
C PHE A 172 3.86 22.18 -1.96
N SER A 173 3.84 23.50 -1.68
CA SER A 173 4.72 24.09 -0.67
C SER A 173 4.42 23.56 0.74
N VAL A 174 3.16 23.25 1.06
CA VAL A 174 2.78 22.61 2.33
C VAL A 174 3.39 21.22 2.44
N LEU A 175 3.36 20.44 1.36
CA LEU A 175 3.97 19.12 1.31
C LEU A 175 5.50 19.20 1.40
N ALA A 176 6.11 20.20 0.73
CA ALA A 176 7.54 20.45 0.82
C ALA A 176 7.97 20.78 2.26
N VAL A 177 7.21 21.62 2.97
CA VAL A 177 7.44 21.88 4.41
C VAL A 177 7.36 20.58 5.23
N GLY A 178 6.40 19.71 4.91
CA GLY A 178 6.28 18.39 5.54
C GLY A 178 7.51 17.51 5.35
N VAL A 179 8.00 17.40 4.12
CA VAL A 179 9.17 16.56 3.77
C VAL A 179 10.44 17.13 4.40
N VAL A 180 10.70 18.43 4.19
CA VAL A 180 11.89 19.09 4.73
C VAL A 180 11.87 19.09 6.26
N GLY A 181 10.71 19.39 6.86
CA GLY A 181 10.54 19.38 8.31
C GLY A 181 10.72 17.98 8.92
N ALA A 182 10.20 16.94 8.28
CA ALA A 182 10.41 15.55 8.73
C ALA A 182 11.89 15.14 8.64
N TRP A 183 12.59 15.57 7.59
CA TRP A 183 14.03 15.33 7.44
C TRP A 183 14.84 16.06 8.52
N LEU A 184 14.60 17.36 8.72
CA LEU A 184 15.26 18.17 9.75
C LEU A 184 14.98 17.64 11.18
N ALA A 185 13.73 17.20 11.41
CA ALA A 185 13.31 16.58 12.66
C ALA A 185 13.92 15.20 12.89
N ARG A 186 14.62 14.61 11.92
CA ARG A 186 15.12 13.22 11.96
C ARG A 186 14.05 12.21 12.37
N LEU A 187 12.81 12.51 12.02
CA LEU A 187 11.60 11.74 12.36
C LEU A 187 11.35 11.62 13.87
N GLU A 188 11.87 12.54 14.69
CA GLU A 188 11.59 12.59 16.11
C GLU A 188 10.21 13.19 16.39
N ALA A 189 9.47 12.62 17.36
CA ALA A 189 8.09 12.99 17.64
C ALA A 189 7.90 14.49 17.89
N ARG A 190 8.77 15.11 18.68
CA ARG A 190 8.69 16.56 18.99
C ARG A 190 8.91 17.43 17.73
N GLY A 191 9.86 17.04 16.89
CA GLY A 191 10.15 17.74 15.64
C GLY A 191 9.01 17.60 14.63
N LEU A 192 8.47 16.38 14.46
CA LEU A 192 7.33 16.09 13.60
C LEU A 192 6.08 16.86 14.05
N ALA A 193 5.82 16.99 15.36
CA ALA A 193 4.72 17.80 15.86
C ALA A 193 4.84 19.26 15.40
N ARG A 194 6.04 19.85 15.51
CA ARG A 194 6.29 21.24 15.05
C ARG A 194 6.10 21.37 13.54
N THR A 195 6.60 20.42 12.78
CA THR A 195 6.44 20.40 11.31
C THR A 195 4.96 20.40 10.93
N LEU A 196 4.14 19.55 11.56
CA LEU A 196 2.72 19.46 11.24
C LEU A 196 1.93 20.69 11.65
N PHE A 197 2.29 21.33 12.78
CA PHE A 197 1.70 22.63 13.13
C PHE A 197 2.11 23.72 12.12
N ALA A 198 3.34 23.71 11.62
CA ALA A 198 3.78 24.62 10.57
C ALA A 198 3.02 24.38 9.25
N MET A 199 2.79 23.11 8.87
CA MET A 199 1.96 22.76 7.70
C MET A 199 0.52 23.26 7.87
N ALA A 200 -0.09 23.07 9.04
CA ALA A 200 -1.42 23.54 9.36
C ALA A 200 -1.52 25.09 9.27
N ALA A 201 -0.54 25.78 9.84
CA ALA A 201 -0.49 27.26 9.80
C ALA A 201 -0.29 27.78 8.37
N LEU A 202 0.60 27.16 7.59
CA LEU A 202 0.82 27.53 6.19
C LEU A 202 -0.44 27.31 5.35
N LEU A 203 -1.13 26.18 5.53
CA LEU A 203 -2.36 25.88 4.81
C LEU A 203 -3.50 26.86 5.20
N ALA A 204 -3.62 27.20 6.48
CA ALA A 204 -4.57 28.21 6.93
C ALA A 204 -4.25 29.59 6.33
N LEU A 205 -2.97 29.96 6.26
CA LEU A 205 -2.53 31.20 5.62
C LEU A 205 -2.87 31.23 4.13
N ILE A 206 -2.62 30.14 3.41
CA ILE A 206 -3.00 29.99 2.00
C ILE A 206 -4.51 30.15 1.83
N ALA A 207 -5.33 29.55 2.69
CA ALA A 207 -6.78 29.67 2.64
C ALA A 207 -7.29 31.11 2.82
N VAL A 208 -6.56 31.96 3.55
CA VAL A 208 -6.91 33.35 3.79
C VAL A 208 -6.39 34.25 2.66
N LEU A 209 -5.18 34.00 2.16
CA LEU A 209 -4.50 34.88 1.20
C LEU A 209 -4.87 34.63 -0.26
N LEU A 210 -5.31 33.39 -0.60
CA LEU A 210 -5.78 33.09 -1.95
C LEU A 210 -7.29 33.38 -2.03
N PRO A 211 -7.70 34.61 -2.48
CA PRO A 211 -9.10 34.85 -2.79
C PRO A 211 -9.46 34.00 -3.98
N THR A 212 -10.30 33.04 -3.75
CA THR A 212 -10.85 32.20 -4.82
C THR A 212 -11.88 33.08 -5.54
N GLY A 213 -11.61 33.49 -6.76
CA GLY A 213 -12.60 34.10 -7.66
C GLY A 213 -13.75 33.18 -8.05
N ALA A 214 -13.89 32.07 -7.30
CA ALA A 214 -14.89 31.05 -7.49
C ALA A 214 -16.28 31.47 -7.00
N PRO A 215 -17.37 30.97 -7.60
CA PRO A 215 -18.72 31.20 -7.12
C PRO A 215 -18.90 30.83 -5.63
N PRO A 216 -19.84 31.45 -4.89
CA PRO A 216 -19.98 31.31 -3.44
C PRO A 216 -20.11 29.88 -2.94
N TYR A 217 -20.71 28.98 -3.71
CA TYR A 217 -20.89 27.56 -3.34
C TYR A 217 -19.57 26.76 -3.45
N LEU A 218 -18.74 27.05 -4.45
CA LEU A 218 -17.40 26.47 -4.59
C LEU A 218 -16.47 27.00 -3.50
N ASN A 219 -16.57 28.30 -3.19
CA ASN A 219 -15.80 28.93 -2.13
C ASN A 219 -16.06 28.29 -0.77
N ARG A 220 -17.35 27.98 -0.45
CA ARG A 220 -17.70 27.27 0.78
C ARG A 220 -17.08 25.86 0.85
N ASN A 221 -17.15 25.10 -0.23
CA ASN A 221 -16.60 23.73 -0.26
C ASN A 221 -15.06 23.75 -0.14
N MET A 222 -14.39 24.71 -0.77
CA MET A 222 -12.96 24.92 -0.65
C MET A 222 -12.56 25.28 0.79
N THR A 223 -13.30 26.20 1.42
CA THR A 223 -13.05 26.58 2.83
C THR A 223 -13.23 25.41 3.77
N ILE A 224 -14.27 24.58 3.57
CA ILE A 224 -14.46 23.35 4.35
C ILE A 224 -13.30 22.40 4.13
N GLY A 225 -12.87 22.18 2.89
CA GLY A 225 -11.72 21.36 2.53
C GLY A 225 -10.44 21.78 3.24
N HIS A 226 -10.11 23.09 3.21
CA HIS A 226 -8.97 23.63 3.94
C HIS A 226 -9.09 23.38 5.45
N GLY A 227 -10.28 23.63 6.03
CA GLY A 227 -10.54 23.37 7.45
C GLY A 227 -10.30 21.91 7.85
N VAL A 228 -10.73 20.98 7.01
CA VAL A 228 -10.50 19.54 7.23
C VAL A 228 -9.01 19.20 7.23
N PHE A 229 -8.25 19.65 6.24
CA PHE A 229 -6.81 19.38 6.18
C PHE A 229 -6.05 20.04 7.31
N VAL A 230 -6.37 21.28 7.68
CA VAL A 230 -5.80 21.96 8.84
C VAL A 230 -6.06 21.16 10.11
N ALA A 231 -7.30 20.70 10.32
CA ALA A 231 -7.66 19.88 11.47
C ALA A 231 -6.89 18.55 11.51
N LEU A 232 -6.72 17.89 10.35
CA LEU A 232 -5.95 16.63 10.27
C LEU A 232 -4.48 16.84 10.60
N PHE A 233 -3.83 17.90 10.10
CA PHE A 233 -2.45 18.23 10.43
C PHE A 233 -2.30 18.60 11.91
N ILE A 234 -3.24 19.34 12.50
CA ILE A 234 -3.25 19.64 13.94
C ILE A 234 -3.42 18.36 14.75
N ALA A 235 -4.39 17.51 14.41
CA ALA A 235 -4.63 16.24 15.10
C ALA A 235 -3.38 15.34 15.07
N SER A 236 -2.75 15.20 13.92
CA SER A 236 -1.50 14.48 13.77
C SER A 236 -0.38 15.09 14.62
N GLY A 237 -0.24 16.43 14.62
CA GLY A 237 0.73 17.16 15.46
C GLY A 237 0.53 16.92 16.95
N LEU A 238 -0.73 16.89 17.41
CA LEU A 238 -1.09 16.58 18.79
C LEU A 238 -0.75 15.13 19.16
N MET A 239 -0.98 14.18 18.25
CA MET A 239 -0.59 12.78 18.47
C MET A 239 0.92 12.63 18.62
N PHE A 240 1.73 13.30 17.79
CA PHE A 240 3.19 13.33 17.95
C PHE A 240 3.62 14.02 19.23
N ARG A 241 2.97 15.11 19.61
CA ARG A 241 3.24 15.77 20.90
C ARG A 241 2.96 14.84 22.09
N HIS A 242 1.83 14.12 22.04
CA HIS A 242 1.53 13.11 23.06
C HIS A 242 2.59 12.00 23.10
N ALA A 243 3.00 11.49 21.92
CA ALA A 243 4.07 10.49 21.84
C ALA A 243 5.41 10.99 22.41
N SER A 244 5.73 12.27 22.21
CA SER A 244 6.97 12.86 22.75
C SER A 244 6.96 12.99 24.27
N LEU A 245 5.81 13.19 24.90
CA LEU A 245 5.67 13.25 26.35
C LEU A 245 5.71 11.86 27.01
N ALA A 246 5.15 10.86 26.33
CA ALA A 246 5.17 9.47 26.81
C ALA A 246 6.58 8.85 26.80
N GLY A 247 7.46 9.30 25.90
CA GLY A 247 8.87 8.86 25.84
C GLY A 247 9.81 9.49 26.88
N LEU A 248 9.30 10.41 27.71
CA LEU A 248 10.05 11.06 28.77
C LEU A 248 9.78 10.43 30.17
N LYS A 249 8.85 9.48 30.23
CA LYS A 249 8.55 8.66 31.41
C LYS A 249 9.23 7.29 31.29
#